data_dc7bf0e44d2cb85d3936e048d43c468b
#
_entry.id   dc7bf0e44d2cb85d3936e048d43c468b
#
_cell.length_a   1.000
_cell.length_b   1.000
_cell.length_c   1.000
_cell.angle_alpha   90.00
_cell.angle_beta   90.00
_cell.angle_gamma   90.00
#
_symmetry.space_group_name_H-M   'P 1'
#
loop_
_entity.id
_entity.type
_entity.pdbx_description
1 polymer ?
#
loop_
_entity_poly.entity_id
_entity_poly.type
_entity_poly.pdbx_seq_one_letter_code
_entity_poly.pdbx_strand_id
1 'polypeptide(L)'
;FLWYCTKRNKQAAAFFLILLCIPLVILFRYFLEEMICPAFFGFHNYNTSITLSYYLQDNKYFSIPYTAFGIIYYFLRSNRFKEAEKTELELQNRQAELEYLKSQINPHFLFNNVNSIYSLIYHKSDKALKAVEQLSSLLRYMLYEKNKEVLLTEEVDYLKNYIELQKLRFDYEIPLAINIDNKISNEKIAPLLLIPLIENAFKHGDFKDPEFPLIINLLNFNNELSFMVENKKGLYQKDKLHGIGIANLKRRLALIYPDRHFFDIEESERSYKATLTIKW
;
A
#
# COMPACT_ATOMS: atom_id res chain seq x y z
N PHE A 1 -2.71 -2.66 34.09
CA PHE A 1 -2.81 -4.13 34.11
C PHE A 1 -4.09 -4.61 33.42
N LEU A 2 -5.27 -4.09 33.73
CA LEU A 2 -6.55 -4.38 33.07
C LEU A 2 -6.48 -4.13 31.56
N TRP A 3 -5.87 -3.02 31.13
CA TRP A 3 -5.64 -2.70 29.72
C TRP A 3 -4.77 -3.75 29.02
N TYR A 4 -3.72 -4.23 29.67
CA TYR A 4 -2.86 -5.27 29.12
C TYR A 4 -3.57 -6.61 28.97
N CYS A 5 -4.44 -6.97 29.91
CA CYS A 5 -5.24 -8.19 29.88
C CYS A 5 -6.29 -8.16 28.76
N THR A 6 -6.94 -7.01 28.53
CA THR A 6 -7.96 -6.86 27.47
C THR A 6 -7.33 -6.82 26.08
N LYS A 7 -6.17 -6.16 25.91
CA LYS A 7 -5.44 -6.11 24.63
C LYS A 7 -4.94 -7.50 24.19
N ARG A 8 -4.70 -8.42 25.12
CA ARG A 8 -4.19 -9.77 24.85
C ARG A 8 -5.27 -10.85 24.78
N ASN A 9 -6.54 -10.46 24.66
CA ASN A 9 -7.71 -11.36 24.59
C ASN A 9 -7.89 -12.23 25.86
N LYS A 10 -7.40 -11.75 27.02
CA LYS A 10 -7.54 -12.42 28.32
C LYS A 10 -8.74 -11.87 29.09
N GLN A 11 -9.91 -11.90 28.48
CA GLN A 11 -11.15 -11.40 29.08
C GLN A 11 -11.45 -12.06 30.45
N ALA A 12 -11.16 -13.36 30.55
CA ALA A 12 -11.30 -14.08 31.82
C ALA A 12 -10.42 -13.50 32.95
N ALA A 13 -9.15 -13.16 32.63
CA ALA A 13 -8.26 -12.55 33.62
C ALA A 13 -8.72 -11.15 34.06
N ALA A 14 -9.29 -10.37 33.13
CA ALA A 14 -9.87 -9.06 33.46
C ALA A 14 -11.11 -9.22 34.38
N PHE A 15 -11.97 -10.21 34.14
CA PHE A 15 -13.12 -10.51 34.95
C PHE A 15 -12.71 -10.93 36.39
N PHE A 16 -11.75 -11.83 36.54
CA PHE A 16 -11.21 -12.22 37.82
C PHE A 16 -10.58 -11.06 38.61
N LEU A 17 -9.89 -10.15 37.92
CA LEU A 17 -9.32 -8.96 38.56
C LEU A 17 -10.40 -8.00 39.08
N ILE A 18 -11.47 -7.80 38.31
CA ILE A 18 -12.61 -6.99 38.75
C ILE A 18 -13.24 -7.61 40.01
N LEU A 19 -13.44 -8.93 40.00
CA LEU A 19 -13.98 -9.65 41.14
C LEU A 19 -13.09 -9.54 42.39
N LEU A 20 -11.77 -9.51 42.22
CA LEU A 20 -10.79 -9.34 43.29
C LEU A 20 -10.77 -7.89 43.84
N CYS A 21 -11.16 -6.90 43.07
CA CYS A 21 -11.19 -5.50 43.50
C CYS A 21 -12.21 -5.26 44.62
N ILE A 22 -13.34 -5.98 44.65
CA ILE A 22 -14.37 -5.82 45.69
C ILE A 22 -13.82 -6.12 47.09
N PRO A 23 -13.26 -7.31 47.37
CA PRO A 23 -12.71 -7.61 48.71
C PRO A 23 -11.51 -6.72 49.03
N LEU A 24 -10.68 -6.33 48.04
CA LEU A 24 -9.56 -5.42 48.28
C LEU A 24 -10.01 -4.03 48.76
N VAL A 25 -11.06 -3.48 48.16
CA VAL A 25 -11.64 -2.20 48.58
C VAL A 25 -12.21 -2.29 49.99
N ILE A 26 -12.90 -3.40 50.35
CA ILE A 26 -13.44 -3.61 51.68
C ILE A 26 -12.32 -3.75 52.74
N LEU A 27 -11.26 -4.52 52.41
CA LEU A 27 -10.10 -4.69 53.31
C LEU A 27 -9.33 -3.37 53.51
N PHE A 28 -9.17 -2.60 52.45
CA PHE A 28 -8.52 -1.26 52.51
C PHE A 28 -9.34 -0.31 53.40
N ARG A 29 -10.67 -0.33 53.28
CA ARG A 29 -11.57 0.46 54.11
C ARG A 29 -11.49 0.01 55.56
N TYR A 30 -11.50 -1.31 55.83
CA TYR A 30 -11.30 -1.86 57.15
C TYR A 30 -10.00 -1.38 57.79
N PHE A 31 -8.91 -1.41 57.05
CA PHE A 31 -7.60 -0.93 57.52
C PHE A 31 -7.64 0.55 57.90
N LEU A 32 -8.28 1.38 57.06
CA LEU A 32 -8.41 2.81 57.35
C LEU A 32 -9.33 3.08 58.56
N GLU A 33 -10.52 2.50 58.60
CA GLU A 33 -11.57 2.84 59.57
C GLU A 33 -11.35 2.19 60.92
N GLU A 34 -10.84 0.97 60.98
CA GLU A 34 -10.73 0.20 62.20
C GLU A 34 -9.30 0.09 62.76
N MET A 35 -8.28 0.46 61.99
CA MET A 35 -6.89 0.47 62.45
C MET A 35 -6.28 1.88 62.50
N ILE A 36 -6.38 2.65 61.43
CA ILE A 36 -5.78 3.99 61.38
C ILE A 36 -6.60 5.02 62.12
N CYS A 37 -7.90 5.11 61.87
CA CYS A 37 -8.75 6.12 62.56
C CYS A 37 -8.74 5.98 64.08
N PRO A 38 -8.84 4.80 64.68
CA PRO A 38 -8.72 4.66 66.13
C PRO A 38 -7.34 5.07 66.67
N ALA A 39 -6.28 4.74 65.94
CA ALA A 39 -4.92 5.05 66.39
C ALA A 39 -4.60 6.56 66.37
N PHE A 40 -5.13 7.31 65.39
CA PHE A 40 -4.83 8.75 65.26
C PHE A 40 -5.92 9.67 65.80
N PHE A 41 -7.19 9.24 65.78
CA PHE A 41 -8.35 10.09 66.09
C PHE A 41 -9.17 9.55 67.28
N GLY A 42 -8.89 8.36 67.79
CA GLY A 42 -9.51 7.79 69.02
C GLY A 42 -10.97 7.36 68.82
N PHE A 43 -11.50 7.23 67.61
CA PHE A 43 -12.87 6.73 67.40
C PHE A 43 -12.89 5.52 66.45
N HIS A 44 -13.85 4.64 66.68
CA HIS A 44 -14.15 3.48 65.85
C HIS A 44 -15.42 3.73 65.03
N ASN A 45 -15.48 3.27 63.81
CA ASN A 45 -16.68 3.37 62.99
C ASN A 45 -17.72 2.34 63.40
N TYR A 46 -17.28 1.19 63.86
CA TYR A 46 -18.13 0.10 64.41
C TYR A 46 -17.87 -0.18 65.87
N ASN A 47 -18.89 -0.80 66.53
CA ASN A 47 -18.72 -1.25 67.87
C ASN A 47 -17.68 -2.39 67.99
N THR A 48 -16.83 -2.38 69.01
CA THR A 48 -15.70 -3.32 69.20
C THR A 48 -16.10 -4.80 69.26
N SER A 49 -17.39 -5.13 69.38
CA SER A 49 -17.91 -6.50 69.38
C SER A 49 -18.24 -7.08 67.99
N ILE A 50 -18.04 -6.33 66.95
CA ILE A 50 -18.44 -6.75 65.57
C ILE A 50 -17.40 -7.70 64.94
N THR A 51 -17.92 -8.82 64.39
CA THR A 51 -17.08 -9.80 63.70
C THR A 51 -16.70 -9.31 62.32
N LEU A 52 -15.53 -9.75 61.82
CA LEU A 52 -15.07 -9.45 60.45
C LEU A 52 -16.12 -9.88 59.41
N SER A 53 -16.84 -10.97 59.63
CA SER A 53 -17.90 -11.44 58.73
C SER A 53 -19.04 -10.43 58.59
N TYR A 54 -19.46 -9.81 59.68
CA TYR A 54 -20.48 -8.77 59.64
C TYR A 54 -19.97 -7.53 58.90
N TYR A 55 -18.74 -7.09 59.18
CA TYR A 55 -18.10 -5.96 58.48
C TYR A 55 -18.05 -6.18 56.94
N LEU A 56 -17.66 -7.38 56.51
CA LEU A 56 -17.62 -7.76 55.10
C LEU A 56 -19.02 -7.72 54.45
N GLN A 57 -20.04 -8.20 55.17
CA GLN A 57 -21.42 -8.20 54.64
C GLN A 57 -22.01 -6.80 54.53
N ASP A 58 -21.77 -5.94 55.47
CA ASP A 58 -22.27 -4.58 55.47
C ASP A 58 -21.57 -3.72 54.42
N ASN A 59 -20.25 -3.86 54.31
CA ASN A 59 -19.45 -3.04 53.39
C ASN A 59 -19.54 -3.45 51.91
N LYS A 60 -20.10 -4.63 51.57
CA LYS A 60 -20.32 -5.02 50.18
C LYS A 60 -21.21 -4.02 49.41
N TYR A 61 -22.21 -3.45 50.09
CA TYR A 61 -23.13 -2.46 49.51
C TYR A 61 -22.41 -1.14 49.12
N PHE A 62 -21.39 -0.75 49.87
CA PHE A 62 -20.59 0.43 49.58
C PHE A 62 -19.54 0.18 48.50
N SER A 63 -18.96 -1.03 48.42
CA SER A 63 -17.93 -1.36 47.45
C SER A 63 -18.47 -1.55 46.01
N ILE A 64 -19.74 -1.99 45.86
CA ILE A 64 -20.36 -2.23 44.56
C ILE A 64 -20.44 -0.95 43.70
N PRO A 65 -20.97 0.21 44.18
CA PRO A 65 -21.05 1.43 43.40
C PRO A 65 -19.68 1.94 42.95
N TYR A 66 -18.65 1.88 43.80
CA TYR A 66 -17.30 2.34 43.45
C TYR A 66 -16.65 1.46 42.37
N THR A 67 -16.83 0.14 42.50
CA THR A 67 -16.34 -0.81 41.46
C THR A 67 -17.10 -0.64 40.13
N ALA A 68 -18.41 -0.47 40.19
CA ALA A 68 -19.22 -0.21 39.00
C ALA A 68 -18.78 1.08 38.32
N PHE A 69 -18.57 2.16 39.07
CA PHE A 69 -18.06 3.43 38.53
C PHE A 69 -16.68 3.26 37.88
N GLY A 70 -15.76 2.54 38.51
CA GLY A 70 -14.44 2.23 37.98
C GLY A 70 -14.51 1.45 36.66
N ILE A 71 -15.41 0.48 36.56
CA ILE A 71 -15.65 -0.31 35.36
C ILE A 71 -16.21 0.57 34.23
N ILE A 72 -17.25 1.36 34.54
CA ILE A 72 -17.85 2.29 33.53
C ILE A 72 -16.81 3.28 33.04
N TYR A 73 -16.04 3.91 33.93
CA TYR A 73 -14.97 4.83 33.57
C TYR A 73 -13.91 4.18 32.67
N TYR A 74 -13.52 2.94 33.00
CA TYR A 74 -12.58 2.16 32.21
C TYR A 74 -13.12 1.92 30.79
N PHE A 75 -14.38 1.48 30.65
CA PHE A 75 -15.00 1.23 29.35
C PHE A 75 -15.11 2.50 28.51
N LEU A 76 -15.54 3.60 29.11
CA LEU A 76 -15.64 4.90 28.42
C LEU A 76 -14.27 5.35 27.91
N ARG A 77 -13.24 5.26 28.73
CA ARG A 77 -11.87 5.63 28.34
C ARG A 77 -11.30 4.69 27.26
N SER A 78 -11.53 3.39 27.41
CA SER A 78 -11.07 2.38 26.45
C SER A 78 -11.71 2.56 25.09
N ASN A 79 -13.01 2.86 25.05
CA ASN A 79 -13.72 3.10 23.79
C ASN A 79 -13.21 4.38 23.10
N ARG A 80 -13.00 5.48 23.81
CA ARG A 80 -12.41 6.70 23.23
C ARG A 80 -11.01 6.45 22.65
N PHE A 81 -10.20 5.64 23.34
CA PHE A 81 -8.87 5.30 22.84
C PHE A 81 -8.93 4.47 21.55
N LYS A 82 -9.85 3.48 21.51
CA LYS A 82 -10.06 2.65 20.31
C LYS A 82 -10.60 3.45 19.14
N GLU A 83 -11.50 4.41 19.38
CA GLU A 83 -12.02 5.30 18.35
C GLU A 83 -10.92 6.21 17.77
N ALA A 84 -10.05 6.76 18.63
CA ALA A 84 -8.91 7.57 18.21
C ALA A 84 -7.93 6.74 17.37
N GLU A 85 -7.57 5.54 17.83
CA GLU A 85 -6.69 4.60 17.09
C GLU A 85 -7.30 4.21 15.72
N LYS A 86 -8.62 3.96 15.68
CA LYS A 86 -9.33 3.66 14.43
C LYS A 86 -9.30 4.84 13.46
N THR A 87 -9.55 6.04 13.96
CA THR A 87 -9.54 7.27 13.13
C THR A 87 -8.15 7.53 12.58
N GLU A 88 -7.09 7.31 13.38
CA GLU A 88 -5.71 7.44 12.94
C GLU A 88 -5.34 6.43 11.84
N LEU A 89 -5.74 5.16 12.01
CA LEU A 89 -5.56 4.13 10.98
C LEU A 89 -6.30 4.45 9.68
N GLU A 90 -7.53 4.96 9.78
CA GLU A 90 -8.30 5.38 8.60
C GLU A 90 -7.62 6.56 7.88
N LEU A 91 -7.05 7.50 8.63
CA LEU A 91 -6.30 8.63 8.07
C LEU A 91 -5.03 8.14 7.34
N GLN A 92 -4.27 7.24 7.97
CA GLN A 92 -3.07 6.65 7.36
C GLN A 92 -3.42 5.87 6.09
N ASN A 93 -4.50 5.09 6.09
CA ASN A 93 -4.98 4.38 4.91
C ASN A 93 -5.36 5.33 3.78
N ARG A 94 -6.08 6.43 4.07
CA ARG A 94 -6.42 7.44 3.06
C ARG A 94 -5.18 8.15 2.51
N GLN A 95 -4.19 8.44 3.36
CA GLN A 95 -2.92 9.02 2.90
C GLN A 95 -2.16 8.06 1.99
N ALA A 96 -2.07 6.78 2.39
CA ALA A 96 -1.42 5.75 1.58
C ALA A 96 -2.14 5.56 0.22
N GLU A 97 -3.48 5.61 0.21
CA GLU A 97 -4.28 5.54 -1.01
C GLU A 97 -4.04 6.76 -1.92
N LEU A 98 -3.98 7.96 -1.35
CA LEU A 98 -3.66 9.18 -2.10
C LEU A 98 -2.23 9.17 -2.66
N GLU A 99 -1.25 8.69 -1.91
CA GLU A 99 0.12 8.53 -2.39
C GLU A 99 0.21 7.47 -3.47
N TYR A 100 -0.53 6.36 -3.33
CA TYR A 100 -0.65 5.34 -4.37
C TYR A 100 -1.25 5.91 -5.66
N LEU A 101 -2.36 6.65 -5.56
CA LEU A 101 -2.99 7.32 -6.72
C LEU A 101 -2.06 8.35 -7.37
N LYS A 102 -1.34 9.14 -6.58
CA LYS A 102 -0.33 10.09 -7.11
C LYS A 102 0.84 9.37 -7.78
N SER A 103 1.25 8.22 -7.27
CA SER A 103 2.36 7.45 -7.85
C SER A 103 2.01 6.78 -9.19
N GLN A 104 0.72 6.61 -9.49
CA GLN A 104 0.26 6.11 -10.79
C GLN A 104 0.50 7.12 -11.92
N ILE A 105 0.58 8.41 -11.60
CA ILE A 105 0.96 9.44 -12.56
C ILE A 105 2.45 9.68 -12.38
N ASN A 106 3.26 9.28 -13.36
CA ASN A 106 4.66 9.65 -13.40
C ASN A 106 4.77 11.14 -13.81
N PRO A 107 5.05 12.09 -12.87
CA PRO A 107 5.06 13.52 -13.20
C PRO A 107 6.10 13.86 -14.28
N HIS A 108 7.23 13.18 -14.23
CA HIS A 108 8.31 13.36 -15.22
C HIS A 108 7.88 12.92 -16.62
N PHE A 109 7.13 11.81 -16.71
CA PHE A 109 6.53 11.39 -17.99
C PHE A 109 5.59 12.46 -18.52
N LEU A 110 4.70 12.98 -17.68
CA LEU A 110 3.75 14.01 -18.09
C LEU A 110 4.46 15.29 -18.56
N PHE A 111 5.40 15.82 -17.78
CA PHE A 111 6.16 17.01 -18.14
C PHE A 111 6.94 16.84 -19.45
N ASN A 112 7.60 15.69 -19.63
CA ASN A 112 8.36 15.43 -20.86
C ASN A 112 7.47 15.36 -22.08
N ASN A 113 6.29 14.74 -21.99
CA ASN A 113 5.37 14.66 -23.12
C ASN A 113 4.72 16.00 -23.45
N VAL A 114 4.34 16.79 -22.43
CA VAL A 114 3.82 18.15 -22.62
C VAL A 114 4.88 19.03 -23.28
N ASN A 115 6.15 18.95 -22.87
CA ASN A 115 7.25 19.70 -23.50
C ASN A 115 7.47 19.27 -24.95
N SER A 116 7.39 17.97 -25.25
CA SER A 116 7.51 17.46 -26.63
C SER A 116 6.36 17.96 -27.51
N ILE A 117 5.13 17.94 -26.98
CA ILE A 117 3.96 18.47 -27.69
C ILE A 117 4.11 19.99 -27.91
N TYR A 118 4.57 20.73 -26.90
CA TYR A 118 4.85 22.16 -27.05
C TYR A 118 5.85 22.43 -28.19
N SER A 119 6.94 21.64 -28.25
CA SER A 119 7.93 21.74 -29.32
C SER A 119 7.30 21.46 -30.70
N LEU A 120 6.46 20.42 -30.81
CA LEU A 120 5.76 20.11 -32.05
C LEU A 120 4.84 21.23 -32.51
N ILE A 121 4.11 21.86 -31.59
CA ILE A 121 3.24 23.00 -31.83
C ILE A 121 4.08 24.22 -32.29
N TYR A 122 5.15 24.51 -31.56
CA TYR A 122 6.04 25.63 -31.87
C TYR A 122 6.63 25.53 -33.31
N HIS A 123 7.02 24.32 -33.70
CA HIS A 123 7.53 24.04 -35.03
C HIS A 123 6.42 23.78 -36.10
N LYS A 124 5.14 24.00 -35.74
CA LYS A 124 3.99 23.80 -36.64
C LYS A 124 3.94 22.41 -37.26
N SER A 125 4.34 21.39 -36.52
CA SER A 125 4.33 20.00 -36.98
C SER A 125 2.91 19.45 -37.11
N ASP A 126 2.61 18.79 -38.20
CA ASP A 126 1.32 18.09 -38.41
C ASP A 126 1.09 16.96 -37.38
N LYS A 127 2.15 16.51 -36.69
CA LYS A 127 2.10 15.47 -35.66
C LYS A 127 1.58 15.99 -34.32
N ALA A 128 1.47 17.32 -34.12
CA ALA A 128 1.12 17.91 -32.82
C ALA A 128 -0.27 17.45 -32.32
N LEU A 129 -1.28 17.48 -33.21
CA LEU A 129 -2.65 17.08 -32.82
C LEU A 129 -2.70 15.60 -32.43
N LYS A 130 -2.06 14.74 -33.22
CA LYS A 130 -1.99 13.29 -32.92
C LYS A 130 -1.30 13.04 -31.57
N ALA A 131 -0.24 13.79 -31.24
CA ALA A 131 0.45 13.67 -29.96
C ALA A 131 -0.45 14.05 -28.76
N VAL A 132 -1.27 15.11 -28.91
CA VAL A 132 -2.27 15.50 -27.90
C VAL A 132 -3.32 14.40 -27.69
N GLU A 133 -3.84 13.83 -28.78
CA GLU A 133 -4.82 12.73 -28.73
C GLU A 133 -4.24 11.49 -28.02
N GLN A 134 -3.00 11.11 -28.36
CA GLN A 134 -2.32 9.98 -27.72
C GLN A 134 -2.09 10.22 -26.23
N LEU A 135 -1.57 11.41 -25.85
CA LEU A 135 -1.38 11.74 -24.44
C LEU A 135 -2.72 11.74 -23.68
N SER A 136 -3.77 12.29 -24.26
CA SER A 136 -5.12 12.30 -23.68
C SER A 136 -5.65 10.87 -23.45
N SER A 137 -5.45 9.97 -24.42
CA SER A 137 -5.84 8.56 -24.31
C SER A 137 -5.07 7.85 -23.19
N LEU A 138 -3.75 8.04 -23.12
CA LEU A 138 -2.91 7.47 -22.07
C LEU A 138 -3.31 7.95 -20.68
N LEU A 139 -3.55 9.26 -20.51
CA LEU A 139 -4.01 9.84 -19.24
C LEU A 139 -5.39 9.32 -18.84
N ARG A 140 -6.29 9.15 -19.79
CA ARG A 140 -7.62 8.58 -19.54
C ARG A 140 -7.51 7.18 -18.99
N TYR A 141 -6.72 6.30 -19.60
CA TYR A 141 -6.50 4.94 -19.13
C TYR A 141 -5.89 4.93 -17.72
N MET A 142 -4.83 5.73 -17.47
CA MET A 142 -4.16 5.82 -16.16
C MET A 142 -5.07 6.33 -15.03
N LEU A 143 -5.98 7.26 -15.32
CA LEU A 143 -6.81 7.94 -14.31
C LEU A 143 -8.15 7.25 -14.05
N TYR A 144 -8.73 6.64 -15.08
CA TYR A 144 -10.08 6.11 -15.01
C TYR A 144 -10.15 4.59 -14.93
N GLU A 145 -9.05 3.88 -15.19
CA GLU A 145 -9.04 2.44 -15.01
C GLU A 145 -8.98 2.09 -13.52
N LYS A 146 -10.14 1.72 -12.98
CA LYS A 146 -10.32 1.34 -11.56
C LYS A 146 -10.44 -0.17 -11.36
N ASN A 147 -10.46 -0.94 -12.43
CA ASN A 147 -10.59 -2.37 -12.36
C ASN A 147 -9.30 -2.99 -11.83
N LYS A 148 -9.45 -4.07 -11.07
CA LYS A 148 -8.28 -4.84 -10.60
C LYS A 148 -7.56 -5.54 -11.76
N GLU A 149 -8.30 -5.85 -12.82
CA GLU A 149 -7.83 -6.53 -14.03
C GLU A 149 -8.49 -5.91 -15.25
N VAL A 150 -7.74 -5.82 -16.33
CA VAL A 150 -8.15 -5.33 -17.66
C VAL A 150 -7.89 -6.40 -18.70
N LEU A 151 -8.48 -6.27 -19.89
CA LEU A 151 -8.14 -7.16 -21.01
C LEU A 151 -6.70 -6.93 -21.44
N LEU A 152 -5.98 -8.01 -21.75
CA LEU A 152 -4.61 -7.91 -22.25
C LEU A 152 -4.52 -7.09 -23.55
N THR A 153 -5.58 -7.11 -24.36
CA THR A 153 -5.72 -6.25 -25.55
C THR A 153 -5.68 -4.76 -25.20
N GLU A 154 -6.29 -4.34 -24.10
CA GLU A 154 -6.29 -2.94 -23.63
C GLU A 154 -4.88 -2.51 -23.17
N GLU A 155 -4.16 -3.39 -22.46
CA GLU A 155 -2.74 -3.15 -22.11
C GLU A 155 -1.85 -3.03 -23.36
N VAL A 156 -2.08 -3.88 -24.34
CA VAL A 156 -1.35 -3.84 -25.62
C VAL A 156 -1.62 -2.54 -26.38
N ASP A 157 -2.85 -2.07 -26.44
CA ASP A 157 -3.20 -0.81 -27.07
C ASP A 157 -2.60 0.38 -26.33
N TYR A 158 -2.58 0.32 -24.98
CA TYR A 158 -1.88 1.29 -24.16
C TYR A 158 -0.38 1.31 -24.47
N LEU A 159 0.28 0.13 -24.52
CA LEU A 159 1.70 0.02 -24.89
C LEU A 159 2.01 0.62 -26.26
N LYS A 160 1.20 0.31 -27.27
CA LYS A 160 1.38 0.87 -28.63
C LYS A 160 1.29 2.39 -28.63
N ASN A 161 0.26 2.94 -27.98
CA ASN A 161 0.08 4.40 -27.87
C ASN A 161 1.25 5.06 -27.11
N TYR A 162 1.75 4.41 -26.05
CA TYR A 162 2.90 4.88 -25.30
C TYR A 162 4.17 4.91 -26.18
N ILE A 163 4.46 3.84 -26.90
CA ILE A 163 5.62 3.74 -27.79
C ILE A 163 5.57 4.83 -28.86
N GLU A 164 4.43 5.00 -29.52
CA GLU A 164 4.26 6.04 -30.54
C GLU A 164 4.50 7.46 -29.97
N LEU A 165 4.00 7.73 -28.76
CA LEU A 165 4.24 9.02 -28.12
C LEU A 165 5.72 9.21 -27.75
N GLN A 166 6.42 8.16 -27.27
CA GLN A 166 7.85 8.23 -26.97
C GLN A 166 8.71 8.45 -28.20
N LYS A 167 8.34 7.87 -29.37
CA LYS A 167 9.05 8.09 -30.63
C LYS A 167 9.09 9.57 -31.06
N LEU A 168 8.07 10.36 -30.69
CA LEU A 168 8.02 11.78 -31.01
C LEU A 168 9.09 12.63 -30.27
N ARG A 169 9.76 12.08 -29.29
CA ARG A 169 10.84 12.75 -28.53
C ARG A 169 12.19 12.70 -29.24
N PHE A 170 12.29 11.89 -30.29
CA PHE A 170 13.51 11.69 -31.03
C PHE A 170 13.38 12.35 -32.42
N ASP A 171 14.43 13.00 -32.87
CA ASP A 171 14.54 13.64 -34.16
C ASP A 171 14.99 12.68 -35.28
N TYR A 172 15.18 11.40 -34.92
CA TYR A 172 15.52 10.31 -35.82
C TYR A 172 14.56 9.13 -35.65
N GLU A 173 14.51 8.26 -36.63
CA GLU A 173 13.70 7.05 -36.58
C GLU A 173 14.35 6.02 -35.65
N ILE A 174 13.59 5.59 -34.61
CA ILE A 174 14.05 4.55 -33.67
C ILE A 174 13.96 3.19 -34.36
N PRO A 175 15.04 2.41 -34.45
CA PRO A 175 14.98 1.04 -34.92
C PRO A 175 14.19 0.20 -33.88
N LEU A 176 13.04 -0.33 -34.32
CA LEU A 176 12.06 -0.97 -33.45
C LEU A 176 11.53 -2.26 -34.07
N ALA A 177 11.63 -3.35 -33.34
CA ALA A 177 11.06 -4.65 -33.68
C ALA A 177 10.00 -5.05 -32.65
N ILE A 178 8.72 -4.97 -33.03
CA ILE A 178 7.58 -5.34 -32.20
C ILE A 178 6.97 -6.63 -32.73
N ASN A 179 6.94 -7.65 -31.89
CA ASN A 179 6.27 -8.90 -32.16
C ASN A 179 5.22 -9.16 -31.05
N ILE A 180 3.96 -9.04 -31.42
CA ILE A 180 2.82 -9.27 -30.51
C ILE A 180 1.99 -10.41 -31.12
N ASP A 181 1.77 -11.45 -30.30
CA ASP A 181 0.98 -12.60 -30.75
C ASP A 181 -0.46 -12.18 -31.07
N ASN A 182 -0.95 -12.59 -32.25
CA ASN A 182 -2.32 -12.31 -32.69
C ASN A 182 -3.38 -13.16 -31.95
N LYS A 183 -2.98 -14.11 -31.13
CA LYS A 183 -3.88 -14.98 -30.36
C LYS A 183 -4.30 -14.40 -29.02
N ILE A 184 -3.89 -13.16 -28.71
CA ILE A 184 -4.32 -12.45 -27.51
C ILE A 184 -5.79 -12.09 -27.66
N SER A 185 -6.68 -12.59 -26.78
CA SER A 185 -8.11 -12.31 -26.86
C SER A 185 -8.73 -11.86 -25.53
N ASN A 186 -9.03 -12.80 -24.65
CA ASN A 186 -9.84 -12.51 -23.46
C ASN A 186 -9.09 -12.63 -22.14
N GLU A 187 -7.78 -12.81 -22.18
CA GLU A 187 -6.96 -12.89 -20.99
C GLU A 187 -6.97 -11.56 -20.23
N LYS A 188 -6.98 -11.64 -18.90
CA LYS A 188 -7.00 -10.47 -18.05
C LYS A 188 -5.68 -10.31 -17.31
N ILE A 189 -5.20 -9.08 -17.22
CA ILE A 189 -3.96 -8.72 -16.56
C ILE A 189 -4.18 -7.52 -15.64
N ALA A 190 -3.35 -7.37 -14.60
CA ALA A 190 -3.35 -6.14 -13.82
C ALA A 190 -2.95 -4.93 -14.70
N PRO A 191 -3.68 -3.80 -14.64
CA PRO A 191 -3.43 -2.64 -15.47
C PRO A 191 -2.03 -2.06 -15.22
N LEU A 192 -1.41 -1.47 -16.25
CA LEU A 192 -0.10 -0.81 -16.18
C LEU A 192 1.02 -1.74 -15.64
N LEU A 193 0.95 -3.03 -15.93
CA LEU A 193 1.95 -3.99 -15.48
C LEU A 193 3.13 -4.12 -16.45
N LEU A 194 2.87 -3.99 -17.75
CA LEU A 194 3.87 -4.17 -18.80
C LEU A 194 4.67 -2.89 -19.06
N ILE A 195 4.07 -1.73 -18.82
CA ILE A 195 4.63 -0.42 -19.15
C ILE A 195 6.01 -0.12 -18.51
N PRO A 196 6.30 -0.52 -17.24
CA PRO A 196 7.58 -0.21 -16.60
C PRO A 196 8.81 -0.77 -17.37
N LEU A 197 8.65 -1.87 -18.10
CA LEU A 197 9.73 -2.42 -18.93
C LEU A 197 10.03 -1.52 -20.12
N ILE A 198 8.97 -1.03 -20.77
CA ILE A 198 9.08 -0.10 -21.90
C ILE A 198 9.62 1.25 -21.44
N GLU A 199 9.13 1.78 -20.30
CA GLU A 199 9.66 3.02 -19.71
C GLU A 199 11.16 2.92 -19.45
N ASN A 200 11.60 1.78 -18.87
CA ASN A 200 12.99 1.53 -18.59
C ASN A 200 13.83 1.52 -19.88
N ALA A 201 13.34 0.88 -20.94
CA ALA A 201 14.02 0.84 -22.23
C ALA A 201 14.17 2.23 -22.84
N PHE A 202 13.09 3.04 -22.89
CA PHE A 202 13.16 4.41 -23.41
C PHE A 202 13.99 5.36 -22.57
N LYS A 203 14.10 5.12 -21.27
CA LYS A 203 14.90 5.94 -20.34
C LYS A 203 16.39 5.66 -20.44
N HIS A 204 16.78 4.41 -20.67
CA HIS A 204 18.18 3.97 -20.56
C HIS A 204 18.75 3.41 -21.85
N GLY A 205 17.93 3.26 -22.90
CA GLY A 205 18.34 2.74 -24.19
C GLY A 205 19.10 3.76 -25.03
N ASP A 206 20.00 3.25 -25.89
CA ASP A 206 20.59 3.97 -27.02
C ASP A 206 19.97 3.45 -28.31
N PHE A 207 19.25 4.30 -29.03
CA PHE A 207 18.50 3.93 -30.25
C PHE A 207 19.12 4.49 -31.52
N LYS A 208 20.39 4.95 -31.47
CA LYS A 208 21.08 5.50 -32.62
C LYS A 208 21.67 4.43 -33.55
N ASP A 209 21.77 3.21 -33.08
CA ASP A 209 22.39 2.11 -33.78
C ASP A 209 21.33 1.22 -34.46
N PRO A 210 21.20 1.25 -35.80
CA PRO A 210 20.21 0.42 -36.49
C PRO A 210 20.41 -1.08 -36.34
N GLU A 211 21.64 -1.54 -36.02
CA GLU A 211 21.92 -2.95 -35.83
C GLU A 211 21.41 -3.47 -34.46
N PHE A 212 21.07 -2.56 -33.55
CA PHE A 212 20.53 -2.88 -32.24
C PHE A 212 19.14 -2.26 -31.99
N PRO A 213 18.10 -2.79 -32.64
CA PRO A 213 16.75 -2.27 -32.46
C PRO A 213 16.24 -2.49 -31.03
N LEU A 214 15.32 -1.63 -30.61
CA LEU A 214 14.48 -1.93 -29.45
C LEU A 214 13.57 -3.10 -29.80
N ILE A 215 13.74 -4.23 -29.12
CA ILE A 215 12.97 -5.45 -29.36
C ILE A 215 11.90 -5.58 -28.29
N ILE A 216 10.66 -5.76 -28.70
CA ILE A 216 9.50 -5.96 -27.83
C ILE A 216 8.76 -7.21 -28.30
N ASN A 217 8.77 -8.25 -27.50
CA ASN A 217 8.06 -9.50 -27.77
C ASN A 217 6.99 -9.75 -26.72
N LEU A 218 5.75 -9.94 -27.16
CA LEU A 218 4.63 -10.36 -26.31
C LEU A 218 4.03 -11.63 -26.90
N LEU A 219 4.23 -12.74 -26.22
CA LEU A 219 3.77 -14.06 -26.62
C LEU A 219 2.78 -14.60 -25.58
N ASN A 220 1.69 -15.18 -26.07
CA ASN A 220 0.71 -15.85 -25.20
C ASN A 220 0.57 -17.31 -25.67
N PHE A 221 1.18 -18.21 -24.92
CA PHE A 221 1.23 -19.63 -25.30
C PHE A 221 1.13 -20.53 -24.06
N ASN A 222 0.38 -21.64 -24.19
CA ASN A 222 0.24 -22.65 -23.12
C ASN A 222 -0.20 -22.10 -21.76
N ASN A 223 -1.17 -21.19 -21.73
CA ASN A 223 -1.67 -20.56 -20.50
C ASN A 223 -0.61 -19.70 -19.78
N GLU A 224 0.35 -19.18 -20.53
CA GLU A 224 1.45 -18.36 -20.03
C GLU A 224 1.65 -17.15 -20.94
N LEU A 225 1.73 -15.96 -20.33
CA LEU A 225 2.15 -14.74 -20.99
C LEU A 225 3.65 -14.56 -20.82
N SER A 226 4.37 -14.35 -21.90
CA SER A 226 5.78 -13.94 -21.91
C SER A 226 5.91 -12.57 -22.54
N PHE A 227 6.40 -11.61 -21.77
CA PHE A 227 6.68 -10.25 -22.24
C PHE A 227 8.15 -9.93 -22.06
N MET A 228 8.83 -9.66 -23.18
CA MET A 228 10.26 -9.40 -23.21
C MET A 228 10.53 -8.07 -23.88
N VAL A 229 11.42 -7.28 -23.28
CA VAL A 229 11.91 -6.01 -23.82
C VAL A 229 13.44 -6.04 -23.77
N GLU A 230 14.05 -5.78 -24.91
CA GLU A 230 15.50 -5.72 -25.04
C GLU A 230 15.93 -4.44 -25.75
N ASN A 231 16.92 -3.75 -25.19
CA ASN A 231 17.50 -2.54 -25.76
C ASN A 231 19.02 -2.49 -25.62
N LYS A 232 19.69 -1.76 -26.51
CA LYS A 232 21.07 -1.37 -26.34
C LYS A 232 21.20 -0.41 -25.16
N LYS A 233 22.21 -0.58 -24.31
CA LYS A 233 22.49 0.32 -23.19
C LYS A 233 23.02 1.66 -23.69
N GLY A 234 22.44 2.75 -23.22
CA GLY A 234 22.99 4.09 -23.41
C GLY A 234 24.23 4.33 -22.54
N LEU A 235 25.14 5.13 -23.05
CA LEU A 235 26.39 5.50 -22.35
C LEU A 235 26.16 6.45 -21.18
N TYR A 236 24.97 7.04 -21.03
CA TYR A 236 24.69 8.04 -20.01
C TYR A 236 24.33 7.43 -18.66
N GLN A 237 25.02 7.97 -17.66
CA GLN A 237 25.09 7.50 -16.27
C GLN A 237 23.74 7.48 -15.54
N LYS A 238 23.68 6.48 -14.74
CA LYS A 238 22.91 6.21 -13.52
C LYS A 238 22.50 7.47 -12.74
N ASP A 239 21.34 8.00 -13.01
CA ASP A 239 20.62 8.77 -11.98
C ASP A 239 20.46 7.90 -10.75
N LYS A 240 20.75 8.43 -9.55
CA LYS A 240 20.60 7.73 -8.25
C LYS A 240 19.18 7.28 -7.92
N LEU A 241 18.21 7.60 -8.76
CA LEU A 241 16.80 7.14 -8.74
C LEU A 241 16.58 5.84 -9.52
N HIS A 242 17.66 5.10 -9.83
CA HIS A 242 17.60 3.80 -10.51
C HIS A 242 16.85 2.77 -9.67
N GLY A 243 15.87 2.14 -10.26
CA GLY A 243 15.26 0.94 -9.71
C GLY A 243 13.85 1.12 -9.12
N ILE A 244 13.34 2.34 -8.94
CA ILE A 244 12.01 2.52 -8.33
C ILE A 244 10.92 1.85 -9.18
N GLY A 245 10.94 2.02 -10.51
CA GLY A 245 9.94 1.42 -11.40
C GLY A 245 10.00 -0.11 -11.40
N ILE A 246 11.19 -0.67 -11.56
CA ILE A 246 11.41 -2.13 -11.54
C ILE A 246 11.19 -2.71 -10.14
N ALA A 247 11.61 -2.03 -9.08
CA ALA A 247 11.35 -2.47 -7.70
C ALA A 247 9.84 -2.49 -7.39
N ASN A 248 9.10 -1.47 -7.84
CA ASN A 248 7.65 -1.41 -7.70
C ASN A 248 6.97 -2.51 -8.53
N LEU A 249 7.44 -2.78 -9.74
CA LEU A 249 6.94 -3.88 -10.57
C LEU A 249 7.12 -5.22 -9.85
N LYS A 250 8.33 -5.53 -9.35
CA LYS A 250 8.60 -6.76 -8.58
C LYS A 250 7.67 -6.90 -7.38
N ARG A 251 7.47 -5.82 -6.62
CA ARG A 251 6.56 -5.82 -5.48
C ARG A 251 5.10 -6.06 -5.89
N ARG A 252 4.64 -5.43 -6.97
CA ARG A 252 3.28 -5.65 -7.51
C ARG A 252 3.08 -7.08 -7.98
N LEU A 253 4.06 -7.65 -8.70
CA LEU A 253 4.02 -9.05 -9.15
C LEU A 253 3.90 -10.02 -7.98
N ALA A 254 4.70 -9.84 -6.93
CA ALA A 254 4.64 -10.68 -5.73
C ALA A 254 3.29 -10.60 -5.01
N LEU A 255 2.60 -9.43 -5.04
CA LEU A 255 1.30 -9.24 -4.41
C LEU A 255 0.13 -9.76 -5.25
N ILE A 256 0.17 -9.56 -6.58
CA ILE A 256 -0.97 -9.86 -7.47
C ILE A 256 -0.87 -11.27 -8.04
N TYR A 257 0.35 -11.74 -8.33
CA TYR A 257 0.62 -13.04 -8.94
C TYR A 257 1.56 -13.89 -8.07
N PRO A 258 1.24 -14.18 -6.79
CA PRO A 258 2.07 -15.00 -5.94
C PRO A 258 2.27 -16.39 -6.58
N ASP A 259 3.53 -16.84 -6.67
CA ASP A 259 3.93 -18.13 -7.26
C ASP A 259 3.51 -18.37 -8.72
N ARG A 260 2.96 -17.35 -9.41
CA ARG A 260 2.50 -17.41 -10.80
C ARG A 260 3.24 -16.44 -11.71
N HIS A 261 4.33 -15.83 -11.27
CA HIS A 261 5.15 -14.96 -12.08
C HIS A 261 6.62 -15.34 -12.02
N PHE A 262 7.32 -15.05 -13.09
CA PHE A 262 8.77 -15.06 -13.16
C PHE A 262 9.23 -13.75 -13.78
N PHE A 263 10.19 -13.10 -13.17
CA PHE A 263 10.76 -11.85 -13.67
C PHE A 263 12.28 -11.91 -13.61
N ASP A 264 12.90 -11.80 -14.77
CA ASP A 264 14.34 -11.89 -14.93
C ASP A 264 14.91 -10.69 -15.72
N ILE A 265 16.17 -10.37 -15.44
CA ILE A 265 16.92 -9.31 -16.08
C ILE A 265 18.28 -9.87 -16.47
N GLU A 266 18.52 -9.95 -17.76
CA GLU A 266 19.81 -10.29 -18.35
C GLU A 266 20.53 -8.99 -18.77
N GLU A 267 21.71 -8.77 -18.22
CA GLU A 267 22.49 -7.58 -18.47
C GLU A 267 23.85 -7.94 -19.04
N SER A 268 24.15 -7.47 -20.25
CA SER A 268 25.46 -7.61 -20.88
C SER A 268 26.20 -6.25 -20.90
N GLU A 269 27.39 -6.21 -21.45
CA GLU A 269 28.10 -4.93 -21.66
C GLU A 269 27.34 -3.97 -22.56
N ARG A 270 26.59 -4.47 -23.55
CA ARG A 270 25.94 -3.67 -24.59
C ARG A 270 24.43 -3.70 -24.54
N SER A 271 23.80 -4.72 -23.96
CA SER A 271 22.35 -4.90 -23.96
C SER A 271 21.78 -5.03 -22.56
N TYR A 272 20.54 -4.65 -22.44
CA TYR A 272 19.67 -4.87 -21.28
C TYR A 272 18.41 -5.56 -21.78
N LYS A 273 18.11 -6.74 -21.21
CA LYS A 273 16.94 -7.53 -21.56
C LYS A 273 16.16 -7.85 -20.28
N ALA A 274 14.90 -7.48 -20.24
CA ALA A 274 13.99 -7.78 -19.16
C ALA A 274 12.87 -8.69 -19.67
N THR A 275 12.62 -9.78 -18.94
CA THR A 275 11.60 -10.76 -19.29
C THR A 275 10.64 -10.95 -18.12
N LEU A 276 9.35 -10.77 -18.37
CA LEU A 276 8.25 -11.02 -17.46
C LEU A 276 7.41 -12.18 -17.99
N THR A 277 7.23 -13.20 -17.17
CA THR A 277 6.37 -14.32 -17.47
C THR A 277 5.25 -14.40 -16.42
N ILE A 278 4.00 -14.58 -16.84
CA ILE A 278 2.83 -14.72 -15.95
C ILE A 278 2.07 -15.97 -16.37
N LYS A 279 1.75 -16.82 -15.40
CA LYS A 279 0.86 -17.98 -15.59
C LYS A 279 -0.57 -17.60 -15.23
N TRP A 280 -1.49 -17.89 -16.13
CA TRP A 280 -2.92 -17.60 -15.97
C TRP A 280 -3.59 -18.48 -14.91
#